data_16b27077da717e2ae3e96ddc442bf095
#
_entry.id   16b27077da717e2ae3e96ddc442bf095
#
_cell.length_a   1.000
_cell.length_b   1.000
_cell.length_c   1.000
_cell.angle_alpha   90.00
_cell.angle_beta   90.00
_cell.angle_gamma   90.00
#
_symmetry.space_group_name_H-M   'P 1'
#
loop_
_entity.id
_entity.type
_entity.pdbx_description
1 polymer ?
#
loop_
_entity_poly.entity_id
_entity_poly.type
_entity_poly.pdbx_seq_one_letter_code
_entity_poly.pdbx_strand_id
1 'polypeptide(L)'
;MNFVIFDLEWNNAYNYKAQTGMNEIIEIGAVMLDERLQIVDTFKQLILPKVSKRLTGRFKDLTHITPDEVKQNGIPFEEAFRDFARWSGADNCVFMSWSDSSLCKGALEFVTDKP
;
A
#
# COMPACT_ATOMS: atom_id res chain seq x y z
N MET A 1 19.54 3.74 11.80
CA MET A 1 18.71 3.21 10.69
C MET A 1 17.40 2.69 11.27
N ASN A 2 16.30 3.08 10.68
CA ASN A 2 14.98 2.63 11.14
C ASN A 2 14.52 1.38 10.40
N PHE A 3 13.57 0.67 11.00
CA PHE A 3 12.88 -0.45 10.37
C PHE A 3 11.46 -0.02 10.05
N VAL A 4 11.00 -0.32 8.84
CA VAL A 4 9.62 -0.06 8.44
C VAL A 4 8.95 -1.40 8.17
N ILE A 5 7.96 -1.74 9.00
CA ILE A 5 7.14 -2.94 8.80
C ILE A 5 5.84 -2.47 8.17
N PHE A 6 5.53 -2.99 6.99
CA PHE A 6 4.33 -2.57 6.27
C PHE A 6 3.48 -3.75 5.83
N ASP A 7 2.22 -3.46 5.64
CA ASP A 7 1.22 -4.39 5.12
C ASP A 7 0.35 -3.69 4.10
N LEU A 8 -0.08 -4.43 3.09
CA LEU A 8 -0.91 -3.92 2.01
C LEU A 8 -2.24 -4.65 1.99
N GLU A 9 -3.32 -3.91 1.79
CA GLU A 9 -4.63 -4.48 1.57
C GLU A 9 -4.94 -4.48 0.08
N TRP A 10 -5.36 -5.62 -0.44
CA TRP A 10 -5.55 -5.87 -1.85
C TRP A 10 -7.02 -6.11 -2.18
N ASN A 11 -7.49 -5.49 -3.25
CA ASN A 11 -8.78 -5.81 -3.84
C ASN A 11 -8.56 -6.60 -5.12
N ASN A 12 -9.29 -7.70 -5.28
CA ASN A 12 -9.29 -8.48 -6.51
C ASN A 12 -10.06 -7.71 -7.58
N ALA A 13 -9.40 -7.40 -8.69
CA ALA A 13 -9.99 -6.69 -9.80
C ALA A 13 -9.87 -7.51 -11.08
N TYR A 14 -10.70 -7.24 -12.06
CA TYR A 14 -10.61 -7.85 -13.37
C TYR A 14 -10.45 -6.78 -14.44
N ASN A 15 -9.38 -6.89 -15.21
CA ASN A 15 -9.14 -5.98 -16.31
C ASN A 15 -9.76 -6.57 -17.57
N TYR A 16 -10.90 -6.02 -18.00
CA TYR A 16 -11.64 -6.53 -19.15
C TYR A 16 -10.90 -6.31 -20.48
N LYS A 17 -10.08 -5.29 -20.58
CA LYS A 17 -9.27 -5.04 -21.80
C LYS A 17 -8.18 -6.09 -21.95
N ALA A 18 -7.50 -6.42 -20.88
CA ALA A 18 -6.43 -7.41 -20.88
C ALA A 18 -6.95 -8.84 -20.65
N GLN A 19 -8.24 -9.00 -20.32
CA GLN A 19 -8.89 -10.28 -20.01
C GLN A 19 -8.14 -11.06 -18.92
N THR A 20 -7.68 -10.37 -17.89
CA THR A 20 -6.92 -10.98 -16.80
C THR A 20 -7.34 -10.41 -15.45
N GLY A 21 -7.30 -11.26 -14.43
CA GLY A 21 -7.46 -10.84 -13.05
C GLY A 21 -6.18 -10.19 -12.54
N MET A 22 -6.35 -9.21 -11.66
CA MET A 22 -5.22 -8.57 -10.99
C MET A 22 -5.63 -8.14 -9.58
N ASN A 23 -4.63 -8.00 -8.72
CA ASN A 23 -4.84 -7.44 -7.39
C ASN A 23 -4.46 -5.97 -7.41
N GLU A 24 -5.36 -5.16 -6.89
CA GLU A 24 -5.16 -3.72 -6.76
C GLU A 24 -4.94 -3.36 -5.30
N ILE A 25 -3.91 -2.58 -5.01
CA ILE A 25 -3.62 -2.13 -3.65
C ILE A 25 -4.61 -1.02 -3.27
N ILE A 26 -5.29 -1.18 -2.15
CA ILE A 26 -6.29 -0.23 -1.65
C ILE A 26 -5.84 0.48 -0.38
N GLU A 27 -4.91 -0.11 0.36
CA GLU A 27 -4.39 0.52 1.58
C GLU A 27 -2.94 0.15 1.81
N ILE A 28 -2.16 1.12 2.26
CA ILE A 28 -0.83 0.92 2.82
C ILE A 28 -0.91 1.21 4.31
N GLY A 29 -0.53 0.25 5.13
CA GLY A 29 -0.36 0.43 6.57
C GLY A 29 1.07 0.13 6.96
N ALA A 30 1.67 0.96 7.80
CA ALA A 30 3.06 0.76 8.19
C ALA A 30 3.35 1.28 9.59
N VAL A 31 4.35 0.68 10.20
CA VAL A 31 4.89 1.08 11.50
C VAL A 31 6.39 1.28 11.34
N MET A 32 6.88 2.38 11.87
CA MET A 32 8.32 2.67 11.90
C MET A 32 8.88 2.38 13.28
N LEU A 33 9.94 1.58 13.31
CA LEU A 33 10.66 1.24 14.53
C LEU A 33 12.07 1.83 14.47
N ASP A 34 12.56 2.29 15.61
CA ASP A 34 13.96 2.70 15.74
C ASP A 34 14.87 1.48 15.96
N GLU A 35 16.16 1.73 16.18
CA GLU A 35 17.16 0.66 16.39
C GLU A 35 16.90 -0.15 17.66
N ARG A 36 16.14 0.38 18.60
CA ARG A 36 15.73 -0.30 19.84
C ARG A 36 14.40 -1.02 19.69
N LEU A 37 13.86 -1.07 18.47
CA LEU A 37 12.57 -1.67 18.14
C LEU A 37 11.38 -0.99 18.85
N GLN A 38 11.53 0.30 19.14
CA GLN A 38 10.44 1.12 19.66
C GLN A 38 9.68 1.77 18.51
N ILE A 39 8.36 1.83 18.62
CA ILE A 39 7.52 2.49 17.60
C ILE A 39 7.74 4.00 17.68
N VAL A 40 8.21 4.60 16.59
CA VAL A 40 8.45 6.04 16.52
C VAL A 40 7.42 6.76 15.66
N ASP A 41 6.77 6.06 14.73
CA ASP A 41 5.72 6.66 13.88
C ASP A 41 4.88 5.56 13.23
N THR A 42 3.72 5.95 12.70
CA THR A 42 2.84 5.07 11.93
C THR A 42 2.39 5.78 10.65
N PHE A 43 2.08 4.99 9.63
CA PHE A 43 1.57 5.48 8.35
C PHE A 43 0.36 4.67 7.95
N LYS A 44 -0.67 5.33 7.44
CA LYS A 44 -1.86 4.67 6.89
C LYS A 44 -2.45 5.53 5.79
N GLN A 45 -2.62 4.95 4.60
CA GLN A 45 -3.17 5.67 3.47
C GLN A 45 -4.03 4.77 2.61
N LEU A 46 -5.25 5.21 2.33
CA LEU A 46 -6.14 4.56 1.37
C LEU A 46 -5.80 5.01 -0.05
N ILE A 47 -6.03 4.11 -1.00
CA ILE A 47 -5.69 4.30 -2.41
C ILE A 47 -6.95 4.14 -3.25
N LEU A 48 -7.18 5.09 -4.16
CA LEU A 48 -8.30 5.02 -5.10
C LEU A 48 -8.03 3.92 -6.14
N PRO A 49 -8.99 2.99 -6.34
CA PRO A 49 -8.82 1.93 -7.33
C PRO A 49 -8.88 2.51 -8.76
N LYS A 50 -7.98 2.04 -9.63
CA LYS A 50 -7.94 2.44 -11.04
C LYS A 50 -8.65 1.44 -11.95
N VAL A 51 -8.52 0.15 -11.65
CA VAL A 51 -9.00 -0.93 -12.51
C VAL A 51 -10.43 -1.29 -12.18
N SER A 52 -10.76 -1.46 -10.92
CA SER A 52 -12.11 -1.77 -10.48
C SER A 52 -12.68 -0.64 -9.64
N LYS A 53 -13.84 -0.14 -10.06
CA LYS A 53 -14.56 0.90 -9.29
C LYS A 53 -15.28 0.33 -8.08
N ARG A 54 -15.32 -0.99 -7.94
CA ARG A 54 -16.02 -1.66 -6.85
C ARG A 54 -15.06 -2.51 -6.03
N LEU A 55 -15.18 -2.38 -4.72
CA LEU A 55 -14.52 -3.31 -3.80
C LEU A 55 -15.31 -4.61 -3.76
N THR A 56 -14.62 -5.75 -3.81
CA THR A 56 -15.29 -7.05 -3.73
C THR A 56 -15.87 -7.26 -2.33
N GLY A 57 -16.90 -8.11 -2.23
CA GLY A 57 -17.47 -8.48 -0.93
C GLY A 57 -16.42 -9.09 -0.02
N ARG A 58 -15.55 -9.94 -0.57
CA ARG A 58 -14.45 -10.55 0.18
C ARG A 58 -13.50 -9.50 0.76
N PHE A 59 -13.14 -8.48 -0.03
CA PHE A 59 -12.29 -7.39 0.46
C PHE A 59 -12.94 -6.67 1.64
N LYS A 60 -14.22 -6.29 1.50
CA LYS A 60 -14.95 -5.59 2.56
C LYS A 60 -15.05 -6.43 3.83
N ASP A 61 -15.29 -7.73 3.70
CA ASP A 61 -15.42 -8.65 4.84
C ASP A 61 -14.09 -8.84 5.57
N LEU A 62 -12.98 -8.91 4.84
CA LEU A 62 -11.66 -9.15 5.42
C LEU A 62 -11.03 -7.90 6.02
N THR A 63 -11.23 -6.76 5.41
CA THR A 63 -10.54 -5.52 5.80
C THR A 63 -11.40 -4.55 6.60
N HIS A 64 -12.71 -4.69 6.53
CA HIS A 64 -13.71 -3.76 7.06
C HIS A 64 -13.59 -2.33 6.49
N ILE A 65 -12.89 -2.17 5.39
CA ILE A 65 -12.78 -0.89 4.68
C ILE A 65 -14.00 -0.73 3.80
N THR A 66 -14.70 0.40 3.94
CA THR A 66 -15.91 0.69 3.16
C THR A 66 -15.59 1.44 1.87
N PRO A 67 -16.42 1.30 0.82
CA PRO A 67 -16.28 2.10 -0.39
C PRO A 67 -16.29 3.60 -0.13
N ASP A 68 -17.09 4.06 0.82
CA ASP A 68 -17.17 5.48 1.17
C ASP A 68 -15.87 6.00 1.76
N GLU A 69 -15.23 5.23 2.63
CA GLU A 69 -13.92 5.59 3.19
C GLU A 69 -12.87 5.73 2.09
N VAL A 70 -12.83 4.79 1.15
CA VAL A 70 -11.90 4.84 0.02
C VAL A 70 -12.17 6.06 -0.85
N LYS A 71 -13.43 6.36 -1.12
CA LYS A 71 -13.82 7.50 -1.94
C LYS A 71 -13.45 8.84 -1.29
N GLN A 72 -13.64 8.95 0.03
CA GLN A 72 -13.38 10.19 0.77
C GLN A 72 -11.90 10.41 1.07
N ASN A 73 -11.16 9.35 1.38
CA ASN A 73 -9.79 9.43 1.90
C ASN A 73 -8.74 8.82 0.98
N GLY A 74 -9.17 8.17 -0.09
CA GLY A 74 -8.24 7.56 -1.04
C GLY A 74 -7.57 8.60 -1.94
N ILE A 75 -6.32 8.34 -2.27
CA ILE A 75 -5.55 9.15 -3.22
C ILE A 75 -4.99 8.22 -4.31
N PRO A 76 -4.52 8.77 -5.45
CA PRO A 76 -3.93 7.94 -6.48
C PRO A 76 -2.75 7.13 -5.96
N PHE A 77 -2.60 5.92 -6.49
CA PHE A 77 -1.54 4.99 -6.12
C PHE A 77 -0.15 5.62 -6.10
N GLU A 78 0.20 6.34 -7.15
CA GLU A 78 1.53 6.95 -7.27
C GLU A 78 1.79 7.97 -6.18
N GLU A 79 0.80 8.77 -5.85
CA GLU A 79 0.88 9.76 -4.78
C GLU A 79 1.03 9.09 -3.42
N ALA A 80 0.25 8.04 -3.16
CA ALA A 80 0.32 7.30 -1.91
C ALA A 80 1.70 6.67 -1.69
N PHE A 81 2.28 6.07 -2.73
CA PHE A 81 3.61 5.47 -2.63
C PHE A 81 4.72 6.51 -2.49
N ARG A 82 4.60 7.66 -3.13
CA ARG A 82 5.55 8.76 -2.92
C ARG A 82 5.51 9.27 -1.48
N ASP A 83 4.31 9.43 -0.93
CA ASP A 83 4.14 9.83 0.46
C ASP A 83 4.74 8.79 1.41
N PHE A 84 4.51 7.52 1.13
CA PHE A 84 5.09 6.42 1.90
C PHE A 84 6.62 6.42 1.82
N ALA A 85 7.19 6.59 0.63
CA ALA A 85 8.63 6.64 0.44
C ALA A 85 9.26 7.81 1.21
N ARG A 86 8.65 8.98 1.16
CA ARG A 86 9.13 10.14 1.94
C ARG A 86 9.04 9.92 3.44
N TRP A 87 7.90 9.42 3.89
CA TRP A 87 7.69 9.14 5.30
C TRP A 87 8.69 8.12 5.84
N SER A 88 8.96 7.08 5.06
CA SER A 88 9.85 5.99 5.49
C SER A 88 11.32 6.41 5.52
N GLY A 89 11.74 7.43 4.77
CA GLY A 89 13.15 7.71 4.55
C GLY A 89 13.82 6.57 3.79
N ALA A 90 13.31 6.24 2.61
CA ALA A 90 13.59 5.00 1.86
C ALA A 90 15.06 4.62 1.76
N ASP A 91 15.97 5.61 1.70
CA ASP A 91 17.41 5.37 1.59
C ASP A 91 18.06 4.99 2.92
N ASN A 92 17.37 5.18 4.04
CA ASN A 92 17.90 5.00 5.40
C ASN A 92 17.04 4.09 6.26
N CYS A 93 16.30 3.16 5.66
CA CYS A 93 15.50 2.23 6.43
C CYS A 93 15.56 0.82 5.84
N VAL A 94 15.20 -0.15 6.66
CA VAL A 94 15.03 -1.54 6.23
C VAL A 94 13.54 -1.82 6.17
N PHE A 95 13.06 -2.27 5.01
CA PHE A 95 11.67 -2.62 4.82
C PHE A 95 11.41 -4.09 5.11
N MET A 96 10.33 -4.37 5.83
CA MET A 96 9.83 -5.72 6.09
C MET A 96 8.34 -5.78 5.80
N SER A 97 7.88 -6.86 5.20
CA SER A 97 6.49 -7.04 4.80
C SER A 97 5.94 -8.37 5.32
N TRP A 98 4.65 -8.39 5.67
CA TRP A 98 3.93 -9.60 6.03
C TRP A 98 3.40 -10.37 4.82
N SER A 99 3.29 -9.71 3.66
CA SER A 99 2.77 -10.30 2.44
C SER A 99 3.91 -10.65 1.48
N ASP A 100 3.57 -11.15 0.27
CA ASP A 100 4.56 -11.47 -0.74
C ASP A 100 5.43 -10.25 -1.05
N SER A 101 6.69 -10.32 -0.64
CA SER A 101 7.62 -9.21 -0.72
C SER A 101 7.99 -8.84 -2.16
N SER A 102 7.84 -9.75 -3.13
CA SER A 102 8.23 -9.48 -4.51
C SER A 102 7.36 -8.40 -5.16
N LEU A 103 6.04 -8.45 -4.94
CA LEU A 103 5.12 -7.43 -5.45
C LEU A 103 5.31 -6.09 -4.76
N CYS A 104 5.50 -6.12 -3.44
CA CYS A 104 5.71 -4.91 -2.66
C CYS A 104 7.03 -4.22 -3.01
N LYS A 105 8.08 -5.01 -3.19
CA LYS A 105 9.39 -4.52 -3.60
C LYS A 105 9.33 -3.84 -4.97
N GLY A 106 8.66 -4.46 -5.94
CA GLY A 106 8.50 -3.87 -7.27
C GLY A 106 7.76 -2.53 -7.22
N ALA A 107 6.71 -2.43 -6.44
CA ALA A 107 5.96 -1.19 -6.28
C ALA A 107 6.81 -0.08 -5.65
N LEU A 108 7.58 -0.41 -4.61
CA LEU A 108 8.47 0.55 -3.95
C LEU A 108 9.60 1.00 -4.88
N GLU A 109 10.22 0.08 -5.62
CA GLU A 109 11.26 0.42 -6.59
C GLU A 109 10.73 1.37 -7.66
N PHE A 110 9.52 1.14 -8.15
CA PHE A 110 8.88 2.01 -9.13
C PHE A 110 8.77 3.45 -8.64
N VAL A 111 8.46 3.66 -7.36
CA VAL A 111 8.29 4.99 -6.78
C VAL A 111 9.62 5.64 -6.42
N THR A 112 10.56 4.86 -5.88
CA THR A 112 11.84 5.38 -5.41
C THR A 112 12.84 5.65 -6.52
N ASP A 113 12.74 4.92 -7.64
CA ASP A 113 13.64 5.08 -8.79
C ASP A 113 13.28 6.25 -9.69
N LYS A 114 12.13 6.88 -9.48
CA LYS A 114 11.75 8.07 -10.23
C LYS A 114 12.45 9.30 -9.69
N PRO A 115 13.04 10.12 -10.58
CA PRO A 115 13.66 11.38 -10.16
C PRO A 115 12.64 12.39 -9.63
#